data_accbb5384790ef6131c21bc8089df30b
#
_entry.id   accbb5384790ef6131c21bc8089df30b
#
_cell.length_a   1.000
_cell.length_b   1.000
_cell.length_c   1.000
_cell.angle_alpha   90.00
_cell.angle_beta   90.00
_cell.angle_gamma   90.00
#
_symmetry.space_group_name_H-M   'P 1'
#
loop_
_entity.id
_entity.type
_entity.pdbx_description
1 polymer ?
#
loop_
_entity_poly.entity_id
_entity_poly.type
_entity_poly.pdbx_seq_one_letter_code
_entity_poly.pdbx_strand_id
1 'polypeptide(L)'
;MTKFVFVTGGVVSSLGKGIAAASLAAILESRGLKVTLIKLDPYLNVDPGTMSPFQHGEVFVTDDGAETDLDLGHYERFITTRMKKTNNFTTGQIYKSVLEKERRGDYLGKTVQVIPHVTNEIQEFVKRGAGMGTDHAVDVAIVEVGGTVGDIESLPFLEAARQMSLRMGPNNTAFVHLTYVPWIAAAGELKTKPTQHTVQKLREIGIQADALLCRADRRIPDEERAKISLFTNVPEWGVISMWDVDTIYKVPRMLHEQGLDGLICDKLRLNTPPTSLKRWDDLVHETEHPQGEVTIAMVGKYVDLSDSYKSVNEALRHAGMRNHVRVKIDHVDSETIDSAEAVAKLAKYDAILVPGGFGARGVEGKIATAQFAREHKVPYLGICLGMQVATIEYARHVAGLANANSTEFDATTPHPVIALITEWKDADGTIKTRNENSDLGGTMRLGAQSSDVAKDTLAHSIYGDVVTERHRHRYEANVNYLDQLRKAGLVISALTQREQLTEIVELPHDVHPWFIGVQFHPEFKSTPWNGHPLFNAFIKAAVEHQQVATKA
;
A
#
# COMPACT_ATOMS: atom_id res chain seq x y z
N MET A 1 18.64 6.39 -22.89
CA MET A 1 17.33 5.89 -23.37
C MET A 1 16.78 4.93 -22.34
N THR A 2 15.58 5.18 -21.82
CA THR A 2 14.94 4.31 -20.82
C THR A 2 14.75 2.89 -21.32
N LYS A 3 15.09 1.92 -20.50
CA LYS A 3 14.89 0.48 -20.74
C LYS A 3 13.63 0.01 -20.03
N PHE A 4 13.00 -1.04 -20.53
CA PHE A 4 11.76 -1.57 -19.94
C PHE A 4 11.92 -3.06 -19.58
N VAL A 5 11.48 -3.41 -18.38
CA VAL A 5 11.34 -4.81 -17.95
C VAL A 5 9.87 -5.08 -17.71
N PHE A 6 9.27 -5.93 -18.53
CA PHE A 6 7.88 -6.35 -18.35
C PHE A 6 7.82 -7.56 -17.44
N VAL A 7 7.12 -7.42 -16.32
CA VAL A 7 6.87 -8.50 -15.36
C VAL A 7 5.46 -9.02 -15.58
N THR A 8 5.33 -10.27 -16.01
CA THR A 8 4.06 -10.93 -16.26
C THR A 8 3.89 -12.11 -15.31
N GLY A 9 2.69 -12.62 -15.13
CA GLY A 9 2.45 -13.79 -14.31
C GLY A 9 1.43 -14.73 -14.90
N GLY A 10 1.53 -15.99 -14.54
CA GLY A 10 0.62 -17.02 -14.98
C GLY A 10 0.24 -17.99 -13.88
N VAL A 11 -0.64 -18.93 -14.19
CA VAL A 11 -1.16 -20.00 -13.34
C VAL A 11 -2.22 -19.51 -12.34
N VAL A 12 -1.88 -18.60 -11.41
CA VAL A 12 -2.79 -18.11 -10.36
C VAL A 12 -2.53 -16.63 -10.06
N SER A 13 -3.55 -15.95 -9.49
CA SER A 13 -3.40 -14.63 -8.88
C SER A 13 -2.56 -14.70 -7.59
N SER A 14 -2.18 -13.56 -7.04
CA SER A 14 -1.41 -13.46 -5.77
C SER A 14 -0.09 -14.23 -5.76
N LEU A 15 0.50 -14.43 -6.94
CA LEU A 15 1.77 -15.16 -7.11
C LEU A 15 2.98 -14.38 -6.57
N GLY A 16 2.80 -13.09 -6.26
CA GLY A 16 3.86 -12.23 -5.75
C GLY A 16 4.59 -11.42 -6.82
N LYS A 17 3.90 -11.09 -7.93
CA LYS A 17 4.46 -10.22 -9.00
C LYS A 17 4.96 -8.89 -8.45
N GLY A 18 4.17 -8.20 -7.62
CA GLY A 18 4.52 -6.91 -7.02
C GLY A 18 5.81 -6.97 -6.22
N ILE A 19 5.95 -7.98 -5.36
CA ILE A 19 7.18 -8.19 -4.56
C ILE A 19 8.37 -8.54 -5.44
N ALA A 20 8.19 -9.38 -6.46
CA ALA A 20 9.28 -9.75 -7.38
C ALA A 20 9.74 -8.53 -8.21
N ALA A 21 8.79 -7.74 -8.73
CA ALA A 21 9.07 -6.50 -9.46
C ALA A 21 9.78 -5.46 -8.57
N ALA A 22 9.29 -5.25 -7.35
CA ALA A 22 9.89 -4.35 -6.36
C ALA A 22 11.29 -4.81 -5.96
N SER A 23 11.50 -6.12 -5.76
CA SER A 23 12.81 -6.69 -5.43
C SER A 23 13.82 -6.51 -6.56
N LEU A 24 13.44 -6.76 -7.81
CA LEU A 24 14.28 -6.50 -8.96
C LEU A 24 14.62 -4.99 -9.08
N ALA A 25 13.62 -4.12 -8.87
CA ALA A 25 13.83 -2.67 -8.86
C ALA A 25 14.85 -2.26 -7.79
N ALA A 26 14.72 -2.78 -6.57
CA ALA A 26 15.65 -2.51 -5.47
C ALA A 26 17.08 -2.96 -5.77
N ILE A 27 17.24 -4.12 -6.40
CA ILE A 27 18.58 -4.61 -6.80
C ILE A 27 19.17 -3.71 -7.90
N LEU A 28 18.39 -3.31 -8.90
CA LEU A 28 18.83 -2.40 -9.95
C LEU A 28 19.15 -0.99 -9.40
N GLU A 29 18.36 -0.49 -8.45
CA GLU A 29 18.64 0.77 -7.75
C GLU A 29 19.97 0.68 -6.97
N SER A 30 20.26 -0.45 -6.32
CA SER A 30 21.51 -0.69 -5.60
C SER A 30 22.74 -0.76 -6.51
N ARG A 31 22.55 -0.94 -7.82
CA ARG A 31 23.56 -0.81 -8.88
C ARG A 31 23.72 0.63 -9.38
N GLY A 32 23.06 1.60 -8.74
CA GLY A 32 23.14 3.02 -9.08
C GLY A 32 22.24 3.47 -10.22
N LEU A 33 21.29 2.64 -10.66
CA LEU A 33 20.32 2.99 -11.71
C LEU A 33 19.14 3.78 -11.13
N LYS A 34 18.63 4.75 -11.89
CA LYS A 34 17.34 5.39 -11.62
C LYS A 34 16.22 4.45 -12.08
N VAL A 35 15.42 3.96 -11.14
CA VAL A 35 14.39 2.96 -11.41
C VAL A 35 13.01 3.50 -11.03
N THR A 36 11.98 3.12 -11.78
CA THR A 36 10.58 3.27 -11.39
C THR A 36 9.80 1.99 -11.68
N LEU A 37 8.65 1.85 -11.04
CA LEU A 37 7.71 0.78 -11.34
C LEU A 37 6.39 1.35 -11.87
N ILE A 38 5.73 0.58 -12.73
CA ILE A 38 4.44 0.93 -13.32
C ILE A 38 3.54 -0.30 -13.20
N LYS A 39 2.36 -0.11 -12.64
CA LYS A 39 1.32 -1.13 -12.50
C LYS A 39 0.28 -0.97 -13.60
N LEU A 40 -0.03 -2.05 -14.30
CA LEU A 40 -1.10 -2.13 -15.29
C LEU A 40 -2.18 -3.09 -14.75
N ASP A 41 -3.35 -2.55 -14.44
CA ASP A 41 -4.46 -3.34 -13.89
C ASP A 41 -5.54 -3.61 -14.93
N PRO A 42 -5.89 -4.89 -15.18
CA PRO A 42 -6.77 -5.26 -16.29
C PRO A 42 -8.26 -5.04 -16.03
N TYR A 43 -8.66 -4.56 -14.86
CA TYR A 43 -10.07 -4.30 -14.56
C TYR A 43 -10.59 -3.00 -15.20
N LEU A 44 -11.93 -2.92 -15.38
CA LEU A 44 -12.62 -1.79 -16.02
C LEU A 44 -12.90 -0.61 -15.08
N ASN A 45 -12.67 -0.74 -13.79
CA ASN A 45 -12.78 0.38 -12.86
C ASN A 45 -11.78 1.48 -13.27
N VAL A 46 -12.22 2.75 -13.21
CA VAL A 46 -11.33 3.89 -13.52
C VAL A 46 -10.22 4.00 -12.49
N ASP A 47 -10.54 3.73 -11.23
CA ASP A 47 -9.61 3.62 -10.12
C ASP A 47 -10.16 2.61 -9.08
N PRO A 48 -9.35 2.15 -8.11
CA PRO A 48 -9.80 1.22 -7.08
C PRO A 48 -10.56 1.87 -5.93
N GLY A 49 -10.78 3.19 -5.92
CA GLY A 49 -11.34 3.93 -4.79
C GLY A 49 -12.73 3.49 -4.34
N THR A 50 -13.54 2.94 -5.26
CA THR A 50 -14.89 2.40 -4.96
C THR A 50 -14.91 0.89 -4.80
N MET A 51 -13.77 0.22 -4.93
CA MET A 51 -13.70 -1.24 -4.83
C MET A 51 -13.72 -1.71 -3.38
N SER A 52 -14.30 -2.89 -3.15
CA SER A 52 -14.35 -3.48 -1.83
C SER A 52 -12.97 -3.98 -1.40
N PRO A 53 -12.49 -3.64 -0.19
CA PRO A 53 -11.25 -4.20 0.36
C PRO A 53 -11.24 -5.73 0.44
N PHE A 54 -12.41 -6.38 0.51
CA PHE A 54 -12.54 -7.84 0.47
C PHE A 54 -12.12 -8.46 -0.86
N GLN A 55 -12.20 -7.71 -1.95
CA GLN A 55 -11.86 -8.20 -3.30
C GLN A 55 -10.47 -7.77 -3.76
N HIS A 56 -10.04 -6.57 -3.39
CA HIS A 56 -8.83 -5.94 -3.90
C HIS A 56 -7.76 -5.65 -2.84
N GLY A 57 -8.07 -5.87 -1.56
CA GLY A 57 -7.22 -5.44 -0.48
C GLY A 57 -7.29 -3.93 -0.26
N GLU A 58 -6.24 -3.38 0.32
CA GLU A 58 -6.11 -1.96 0.64
C GLU A 58 -6.05 -1.09 -0.63
N VAL A 59 -6.68 0.08 -0.58
CA VAL A 59 -6.47 1.15 -1.56
C VAL A 59 -5.31 2.02 -1.08
N PHE A 60 -4.19 1.97 -1.82
CA PHE A 60 -3.01 2.78 -1.52
C PHE A 60 -3.16 4.17 -2.15
N VAL A 61 -2.74 5.22 -1.44
CA VAL A 61 -2.84 6.60 -1.92
C VAL A 61 -1.45 7.21 -2.09
N THR A 62 -1.20 7.81 -3.25
CA THR A 62 0.05 8.52 -3.57
C THR A 62 0.05 9.96 -3.06
N ASP A 63 1.23 10.61 -3.04
CA ASP A 63 1.33 12.01 -2.60
C ASP A 63 0.49 12.97 -3.47
N ASP A 64 0.38 12.70 -4.78
CA ASP A 64 -0.43 13.48 -5.72
C ASP A 64 -1.92 13.04 -5.77
N GLY A 65 -2.37 12.23 -4.80
CA GLY A 65 -3.77 11.90 -4.55
C GLY A 65 -4.36 10.85 -5.51
N ALA A 66 -3.56 9.98 -6.10
CA ALA A 66 -4.09 8.82 -6.81
C ALA A 66 -4.50 7.73 -5.81
N GLU A 67 -5.71 7.20 -5.97
CA GLU A 67 -6.11 5.93 -5.39
C GLU A 67 -5.62 4.80 -6.29
N THR A 68 -4.86 3.87 -5.74
CA THR A 68 -4.10 2.87 -6.52
C THR A 68 -4.18 1.49 -5.90
N ASP A 69 -3.74 0.49 -6.65
CA ASP A 69 -3.53 -0.86 -6.15
C ASP A 69 -2.49 -0.90 -5.01
N LEU A 70 -2.65 -1.85 -4.10
CA LEU A 70 -1.77 -2.05 -2.92
C LEU A 70 -0.30 -2.32 -3.30
N ASP A 71 -0.04 -2.79 -4.51
CA ASP A 71 1.32 -3.06 -4.99
C ASP A 71 2.19 -1.80 -5.03
N LEU A 72 1.59 -0.60 -5.23
CA LEU A 72 2.34 0.65 -5.16
C LEU A 72 2.94 0.90 -3.76
N GLY A 73 2.28 0.42 -2.72
CA GLY A 73 2.83 0.41 -1.37
C GLY A 73 4.07 -0.48 -1.25
N HIS A 74 4.05 -1.66 -1.87
CA HIS A 74 5.24 -2.51 -1.96
C HIS A 74 6.37 -1.80 -2.69
N TYR A 75 6.09 -1.13 -3.81
CA TYR A 75 7.09 -0.41 -4.57
C TYR A 75 7.80 0.66 -3.71
N GLU A 76 7.04 1.52 -3.04
CA GLU A 76 7.60 2.58 -2.18
C GLU A 76 8.37 2.08 -0.94
N ARG A 77 8.11 0.84 -0.50
CA ARG A 77 8.87 0.20 0.59
C ARG A 77 10.21 -0.36 0.12
N PHE A 78 10.32 -0.69 -1.16
CA PHE A 78 11.50 -1.34 -1.73
C PHE A 78 12.47 -0.37 -2.40
N ILE A 79 11.98 0.68 -3.07
CA ILE A 79 12.81 1.67 -3.76
C ILE A 79 12.64 3.07 -3.17
N THR A 80 13.57 3.96 -3.51
CA THR A 80 13.55 5.35 -3.04
C THR A 80 12.63 6.26 -3.85
N THR A 81 12.28 5.86 -5.08
CA THR A 81 11.37 6.59 -5.96
C THR A 81 9.95 6.57 -5.40
N ARG A 82 9.35 7.75 -5.20
CA ARG A 82 7.94 7.88 -4.82
C ARG A 82 7.03 7.68 -6.02
N MET A 83 5.95 6.92 -5.80
CA MET A 83 4.95 6.64 -6.82
C MET A 83 4.00 7.83 -7.02
N LYS A 84 3.49 7.98 -8.23
CA LYS A 84 2.60 9.05 -8.67
C LYS A 84 1.41 8.48 -9.44
N LYS A 85 0.44 9.31 -9.77
CA LYS A 85 -0.70 8.97 -10.67
C LYS A 85 -0.27 8.27 -11.95
N THR A 86 0.93 8.58 -12.43
CA THR A 86 1.51 8.00 -13.66
C THR A 86 2.15 6.63 -13.46
N ASN A 87 2.10 6.06 -12.26
CA ASN A 87 2.66 4.75 -11.97
C ASN A 87 1.61 3.63 -11.85
N ASN A 88 0.31 3.96 -11.93
CA ASN A 88 -0.76 2.97 -11.95
C ASN A 88 -1.79 3.32 -13.02
N PHE A 89 -2.11 2.37 -13.88
CA PHE A 89 -3.09 2.52 -14.95
C PHE A 89 -4.03 1.33 -15.01
N THR A 90 -5.33 1.62 -15.12
CA THR A 90 -6.37 0.60 -15.28
C THR A 90 -6.84 0.52 -16.74
N THR A 91 -7.42 -0.61 -17.12
CA THR A 91 -8.11 -0.74 -18.41
C THR A 91 -9.18 0.35 -18.55
N GLY A 92 -9.93 0.65 -17.46
CA GLY A 92 -10.95 1.70 -17.47
C GLY A 92 -10.41 3.07 -17.84
N GLN A 93 -9.26 3.48 -17.28
CA GLN A 93 -8.61 4.75 -17.64
C GLN A 93 -8.16 4.78 -19.10
N ILE A 94 -7.58 3.68 -19.60
CA ILE A 94 -7.12 3.58 -21.00
C ILE A 94 -8.31 3.72 -21.97
N TYR A 95 -9.37 2.94 -21.75
CA TYR A 95 -10.55 2.99 -22.63
C TYR A 95 -11.27 4.34 -22.53
N LYS A 96 -11.39 4.92 -21.34
CA LYS A 96 -11.93 6.29 -21.16
C LYS A 96 -11.15 7.29 -22.00
N SER A 97 -9.82 7.28 -21.94
CA SER A 97 -8.97 8.18 -22.74
C SER A 97 -9.17 7.98 -24.25
N VAL A 98 -9.24 6.73 -24.71
CA VAL A 98 -9.47 6.44 -26.14
C VAL A 98 -10.85 6.92 -26.59
N LEU A 99 -11.90 6.71 -25.81
CA LEU A 99 -13.26 7.15 -26.12
C LEU A 99 -13.38 8.68 -26.13
N GLU A 100 -12.74 9.37 -25.18
CA GLU A 100 -12.69 10.83 -25.14
C GLU A 100 -11.98 11.39 -26.37
N LYS A 101 -10.86 10.79 -26.80
CA LYS A 101 -10.15 11.15 -28.04
C LYS A 101 -11.00 10.93 -29.29
N GLU A 102 -11.75 9.83 -29.34
CA GLU A 102 -12.67 9.55 -30.44
C GLU A 102 -13.74 10.64 -30.52
N ARG A 103 -14.38 10.98 -29.40
CA ARG A 103 -15.41 12.01 -29.34
C ARG A 103 -14.92 13.40 -29.71
N ARG A 104 -13.67 13.73 -29.41
CA ARG A 104 -13.05 14.98 -29.85
C ARG A 104 -12.67 15.00 -31.33
N GLY A 105 -12.69 13.85 -32.01
CA GLY A 105 -12.30 13.72 -33.42
C GLY A 105 -10.78 13.57 -33.65
N ASP A 106 -10.01 13.23 -32.61
CA ASP A 106 -8.55 13.12 -32.69
C ASP A 106 -8.11 12.02 -33.68
N TYR A 107 -8.97 11.06 -33.99
CA TYR A 107 -8.70 9.98 -34.95
C TYR A 107 -9.12 10.28 -36.39
N LEU A 108 -9.57 11.52 -36.68
CA LEU A 108 -9.88 12.01 -38.02
C LEU A 108 -10.83 11.08 -38.82
N GLY A 109 -11.87 10.57 -38.18
CA GLY A 109 -12.88 9.70 -38.78
C GLY A 109 -12.44 8.26 -39.07
N LYS A 110 -11.27 7.84 -38.60
CA LYS A 110 -10.82 6.45 -38.70
C LYS A 110 -11.64 5.53 -37.79
N THR A 111 -11.81 4.27 -38.19
CA THR A 111 -12.34 3.23 -37.31
C THR A 111 -11.39 3.00 -36.14
N VAL A 112 -11.86 3.21 -34.91
CA VAL A 112 -11.08 3.01 -33.69
C VAL A 112 -11.20 1.56 -33.24
N GLN A 113 -10.06 0.90 -33.03
CA GLN A 113 -9.97 -0.54 -32.69
C GLN A 113 -8.99 -0.75 -31.54
N VAL A 114 -9.04 -1.94 -30.91
CA VAL A 114 -8.10 -2.29 -29.84
C VAL A 114 -6.66 -2.18 -30.37
N ILE A 115 -6.39 -2.77 -31.54
CA ILE A 115 -5.13 -2.59 -32.27
C ILE A 115 -5.41 -1.68 -33.49
N PRO A 116 -4.74 -0.52 -33.64
CA PRO A 116 -3.62 -0.05 -32.81
C PRO A 116 -3.99 0.96 -31.71
N HIS A 117 -5.25 1.40 -31.58
CA HIS A 117 -5.58 2.62 -30.82
C HIS A 117 -5.45 2.41 -29.31
N VAL A 118 -6.05 1.33 -28.75
CA VAL A 118 -5.92 1.00 -27.32
C VAL A 118 -4.47 0.61 -27.00
N THR A 119 -3.84 -0.22 -27.83
CA THR A 119 -2.44 -0.63 -27.59
C THR A 119 -1.46 0.53 -27.68
N ASN A 120 -1.68 1.50 -28.57
CA ASN A 120 -0.86 2.72 -28.62
C ASN A 120 -1.08 3.57 -27.37
N GLU A 121 -2.32 3.69 -26.90
CA GLU A 121 -2.63 4.44 -25.68
C GLU A 121 -1.92 3.83 -24.45
N ILE A 122 -1.96 2.50 -24.32
CA ILE A 122 -1.22 1.79 -23.27
C ILE A 122 0.28 2.12 -23.33
N GLN A 123 0.88 2.05 -24.52
CA GLN A 123 2.30 2.38 -24.70
C GLN A 123 2.63 3.82 -24.31
N GLU A 124 1.76 4.77 -24.62
CA GLU A 124 1.96 6.18 -24.22
C GLU A 124 1.84 6.37 -22.71
N PHE A 125 0.92 5.66 -22.04
CA PHE A 125 0.83 5.67 -20.59
C PHE A 125 2.10 5.08 -19.95
N VAL A 126 2.59 3.95 -20.45
CA VAL A 126 3.84 3.33 -19.96
C VAL A 126 5.04 4.27 -20.14
N LYS A 127 5.19 4.91 -21.29
CA LYS A 127 6.25 5.90 -21.52
C LYS A 127 6.15 7.10 -20.57
N ARG A 128 4.93 7.59 -20.32
CA ARG A 128 4.66 8.69 -19.38
C ARG A 128 5.04 8.30 -17.96
N GLY A 129 4.66 7.08 -17.51
CA GLY A 129 5.06 6.53 -16.20
C GLY A 129 6.58 6.40 -16.03
N ALA A 130 7.30 6.15 -17.11
CA ALA A 130 8.77 6.12 -17.15
C ALA A 130 9.41 7.53 -17.26
N GLY A 131 8.62 8.59 -17.30
CA GLY A 131 9.10 9.97 -17.44
C GLY A 131 9.78 10.27 -18.78
N MET A 132 9.52 9.46 -19.80
CA MET A 132 10.17 9.66 -21.11
C MET A 132 9.85 11.01 -21.71
N GLY A 133 10.87 11.70 -22.22
CA GLY A 133 10.75 13.05 -22.78
C GLY A 133 10.75 14.17 -21.75
N THR A 134 11.04 13.87 -20.49
CA THR A 134 11.17 14.85 -19.41
C THR A 134 12.53 14.71 -18.72
N ASP A 135 12.88 15.69 -17.88
CA ASP A 135 14.10 15.65 -17.04
C ASP A 135 14.03 14.56 -15.93
N HIS A 136 12.86 13.93 -15.77
CA HIS A 136 12.62 12.85 -14.80
C HIS A 136 12.69 11.45 -15.41
N ALA A 137 13.16 11.31 -16.65
CA ALA A 137 13.33 10.01 -17.29
C ALA A 137 14.24 9.10 -16.46
N VAL A 138 13.79 7.85 -16.29
CA VAL A 138 14.55 6.82 -15.55
C VAL A 138 15.43 5.99 -16.48
N ASP A 139 16.42 5.30 -15.91
CA ASP A 139 17.26 4.36 -16.67
C ASP A 139 16.47 3.09 -16.98
N VAL A 140 15.72 2.57 -16.01
CA VAL A 140 14.90 1.36 -16.13
C VAL A 140 13.50 1.59 -15.57
N ALA A 141 12.48 1.28 -16.35
CA ALA A 141 11.10 1.18 -15.90
C ALA A 141 10.69 -0.30 -15.85
N ILE A 142 10.26 -0.77 -14.68
CA ILE A 142 9.71 -2.10 -14.51
C ILE A 142 8.19 -1.99 -14.61
N VAL A 143 7.61 -2.70 -15.57
CA VAL A 143 6.17 -2.65 -15.86
C VAL A 143 5.55 -3.96 -15.41
N GLU A 144 4.81 -3.93 -14.32
CA GLU A 144 4.05 -5.08 -13.84
C GLU A 144 2.71 -5.17 -14.57
N VAL A 145 2.51 -6.25 -15.30
CA VAL A 145 1.23 -6.54 -15.96
C VAL A 145 0.35 -7.33 -14.99
N GLY A 146 -0.75 -6.72 -14.56
CA GLY A 146 -1.76 -7.34 -13.71
C GLY A 146 -2.51 -8.47 -14.41
N GLY A 147 -3.21 -9.27 -13.62
CA GLY A 147 -3.93 -10.45 -14.11
C GLY A 147 -3.01 -11.64 -14.41
N THR A 148 -3.56 -12.62 -15.10
CA THR A 148 -2.90 -13.88 -15.45
C THR A 148 -2.75 -14.00 -16.96
N VAL A 149 -1.59 -14.45 -17.43
CA VAL A 149 -1.37 -14.70 -18.86
C VAL A 149 -2.33 -15.80 -19.32
N GLY A 150 -3.16 -15.47 -20.32
CA GLY A 150 -4.26 -16.29 -20.80
C GLY A 150 -5.64 -15.72 -20.52
N ASP A 151 -5.76 -14.79 -19.56
CA ASP A 151 -7.00 -14.08 -19.30
C ASP A 151 -7.28 -13.03 -20.40
N ILE A 152 -8.53 -12.90 -20.79
CA ILE A 152 -8.97 -11.99 -21.85
C ILE A 152 -8.63 -10.53 -21.51
N GLU A 153 -8.80 -10.17 -20.25
CA GLU A 153 -8.61 -8.82 -19.73
C GLU A 153 -7.16 -8.33 -19.87
N SER A 154 -6.19 -9.24 -19.77
CA SER A 154 -4.75 -8.90 -19.84
C SER A 154 -4.22 -8.80 -21.28
N LEU A 155 -4.93 -9.31 -22.28
CA LEU A 155 -4.46 -9.39 -23.65
C LEU A 155 -4.05 -8.04 -24.26
N PRO A 156 -4.80 -6.93 -24.11
CA PRO A 156 -4.38 -5.63 -24.66
C PRO A 156 -3.05 -5.14 -24.09
N PHE A 157 -2.79 -5.38 -22.79
CA PHE A 157 -1.53 -5.02 -22.15
C PHE A 157 -0.36 -5.85 -22.67
N LEU A 158 -0.54 -7.16 -22.78
CA LEU A 158 0.48 -8.07 -23.31
C LEU A 158 0.80 -7.76 -24.77
N GLU A 159 -0.22 -7.47 -25.59
CA GLU A 159 -0.04 -7.04 -26.98
C GLU A 159 0.70 -5.70 -27.08
N ALA A 160 0.37 -4.73 -26.21
CA ALA A 160 1.08 -3.46 -26.14
C ALA A 160 2.56 -3.65 -25.76
N ALA A 161 2.86 -4.53 -24.79
CA ALA A 161 4.22 -4.87 -24.38
C ALA A 161 5.01 -5.52 -25.52
N ARG A 162 4.39 -6.47 -26.25
CA ARG A 162 4.98 -7.09 -27.43
C ARG A 162 5.31 -6.06 -28.53
N GLN A 163 4.37 -5.14 -28.80
CA GLN A 163 4.58 -4.07 -29.78
C GLN A 163 5.68 -3.10 -29.34
N MET A 164 5.76 -2.76 -28.05
CA MET A 164 6.85 -1.95 -27.52
C MET A 164 8.20 -2.63 -27.72
N SER A 165 8.29 -3.94 -27.44
CA SER A 165 9.53 -4.70 -27.64
C SER A 165 9.97 -4.67 -29.09
N LEU A 166 9.04 -4.85 -30.04
CA LEU A 166 9.35 -4.77 -31.46
C LEU A 166 9.87 -3.38 -31.87
N ARG A 167 9.22 -2.31 -31.39
CA ARG A 167 9.57 -0.92 -31.75
C ARG A 167 10.88 -0.44 -31.13
N MET A 168 11.15 -0.86 -29.90
CA MET A 168 12.33 -0.42 -29.16
C MET A 168 13.58 -1.27 -29.46
N GLY A 169 13.36 -2.51 -29.90
CA GLY A 169 14.42 -3.47 -30.22
C GLY A 169 14.88 -4.29 -29.00
N PRO A 170 15.61 -5.40 -29.27
CA PRO A 170 15.83 -6.49 -28.32
C PRO A 170 16.69 -6.12 -27.09
N ASN A 171 17.48 -5.04 -27.14
CA ASN A 171 18.35 -4.61 -26.04
C ASN A 171 17.72 -3.49 -25.18
N ASN A 172 16.46 -3.17 -25.42
CA ASN A 172 15.76 -2.09 -24.72
C ASN A 172 14.54 -2.60 -23.94
N THR A 173 14.23 -3.89 -24.08
CA THR A 173 13.14 -4.56 -23.37
C THR A 173 13.57 -5.94 -22.90
N ALA A 174 13.09 -6.34 -21.73
CA ALA A 174 13.22 -7.68 -21.17
C ALA A 174 11.87 -8.15 -20.62
N PHE A 175 11.65 -9.46 -20.66
CA PHE A 175 10.45 -10.10 -20.15
C PHE A 175 10.79 -11.08 -19.02
N VAL A 176 10.25 -10.81 -17.84
CA VAL A 176 10.34 -11.68 -16.67
C VAL A 176 8.96 -12.27 -16.42
N HIS A 177 8.83 -13.57 -16.41
CA HIS A 177 7.55 -14.24 -16.22
C HIS A 177 7.52 -15.03 -14.94
N LEU A 178 6.59 -14.69 -14.04
CA LEU A 178 6.33 -15.43 -12.81
C LEU A 178 5.43 -16.62 -13.10
N THR A 179 5.77 -17.75 -12.48
CA THR A 179 5.01 -18.99 -12.61
C THR A 179 4.99 -19.72 -11.27
N TYR A 180 4.15 -20.74 -11.17
CA TYR A 180 4.01 -21.56 -9.97
C TYR A 180 4.43 -23.00 -10.24
N VAL A 181 5.25 -23.55 -9.34
CA VAL A 181 5.72 -24.95 -9.34
C VAL A 181 5.21 -25.62 -8.07
N PRO A 182 3.98 -26.15 -8.08
CA PRO A 182 3.38 -26.73 -6.89
C PRO A 182 4.07 -28.01 -6.46
N TRP A 183 4.20 -28.17 -5.14
CA TRP A 183 4.51 -29.46 -4.52
C TRP A 183 3.23 -30.26 -4.35
N ILE A 184 3.22 -31.49 -4.87
CA ILE A 184 2.11 -32.42 -4.70
C ILE A 184 2.49 -33.44 -3.63
N ALA A 185 2.00 -33.22 -2.41
CA ALA A 185 2.36 -34.05 -1.26
C ALA A 185 2.08 -35.54 -1.47
N ALA A 186 0.96 -35.90 -2.11
CA ALA A 186 0.60 -37.29 -2.39
C ALA A 186 1.57 -37.98 -3.40
N ALA A 187 2.22 -37.20 -4.28
CA ALA A 187 3.17 -37.71 -5.26
C ALA A 187 4.64 -37.55 -4.79
N GLY A 188 4.88 -36.74 -3.75
CA GLY A 188 6.22 -36.46 -3.25
C GLY A 188 7.12 -35.72 -4.26
N GLU A 189 6.54 -34.88 -5.12
CA GLU A 189 7.30 -34.21 -6.19
C GLU A 189 6.77 -32.81 -6.53
N LEU A 190 7.65 -31.97 -7.07
CA LEU A 190 7.31 -30.69 -7.69
C LEU A 190 6.75 -30.92 -9.12
N LYS A 191 5.69 -30.20 -9.47
CA LYS A 191 5.05 -30.31 -10.79
C LYS A 191 5.37 -29.10 -11.65
N THR A 192 6.11 -29.33 -12.73
CA THR A 192 6.53 -28.28 -13.68
C THR A 192 5.50 -28.00 -14.79
N LYS A 193 4.44 -28.81 -14.92
CA LYS A 193 3.40 -28.66 -15.96
C LYS A 193 2.72 -27.28 -15.97
N PRO A 194 2.29 -26.70 -14.83
CA PRO A 194 1.68 -25.37 -14.83
C PRO A 194 2.60 -24.31 -15.42
N THR A 195 3.90 -24.36 -15.10
CA THR A 195 4.94 -23.50 -15.67
C THR A 195 5.05 -23.65 -17.18
N GLN A 196 5.10 -24.89 -17.68
CA GLN A 196 5.17 -25.15 -19.12
C GLN A 196 3.97 -24.56 -19.87
N HIS A 197 2.75 -24.73 -19.33
CA HIS A 197 1.52 -24.26 -19.96
C HIS A 197 1.44 -22.72 -19.98
N THR A 198 1.78 -22.04 -18.88
CA THR A 198 1.71 -20.57 -18.86
C THR A 198 2.74 -19.92 -19.79
N VAL A 199 3.96 -20.49 -19.87
CA VAL A 199 4.98 -20.02 -20.82
C VAL A 199 4.55 -20.29 -22.27
N GLN A 200 3.88 -21.43 -22.54
CA GLN A 200 3.30 -21.70 -23.86
C GLN A 200 2.27 -20.62 -24.22
N LYS A 201 1.37 -20.25 -23.31
CA LYS A 201 0.39 -19.18 -23.52
C LYS A 201 1.05 -17.83 -23.78
N LEU A 202 2.11 -17.49 -23.07
CA LEU A 202 2.88 -16.27 -23.32
C LEU A 202 3.50 -16.27 -24.73
N ARG A 203 4.03 -17.40 -25.16
CA ARG A 203 4.61 -17.57 -26.51
C ARG A 203 3.55 -17.51 -27.62
N GLU A 204 2.34 -17.99 -27.39
CA GLU A 204 1.21 -17.87 -28.33
C GLU A 204 0.88 -16.39 -28.63
N ILE A 205 1.12 -15.48 -27.67
CA ILE A 205 0.99 -14.02 -27.85
C ILE A 205 2.20 -13.43 -28.62
N GLY A 206 3.26 -14.20 -28.79
CA GLY A 206 4.50 -13.75 -29.44
C GLY A 206 5.54 -13.14 -28.48
N ILE A 207 5.46 -13.47 -27.20
CA ILE A 207 6.42 -13.05 -26.18
C ILE A 207 7.23 -14.25 -25.72
N GLN A 208 8.56 -14.15 -25.79
CA GLN A 208 9.49 -15.09 -25.16
C GLN A 208 10.02 -14.47 -23.87
N ALA A 209 9.87 -15.18 -22.76
CA ALA A 209 10.47 -14.76 -21.49
C ALA A 209 12.01 -14.84 -21.54
N ASP A 210 12.69 -13.84 -21.03
CA ASP A 210 14.15 -13.82 -20.83
C ASP A 210 14.53 -14.49 -19.51
N ALA A 211 13.66 -14.38 -18.49
CA ALA A 211 13.79 -15.07 -17.22
C ALA A 211 12.43 -15.59 -16.73
N LEU A 212 12.47 -16.71 -16.00
CA LEU A 212 11.34 -17.27 -15.27
C LEU A 212 11.60 -17.16 -13.77
N LEU A 213 10.64 -16.58 -13.04
CA LEU A 213 10.62 -16.64 -11.57
C LEU A 213 9.64 -17.73 -11.16
N CYS A 214 10.18 -18.85 -10.73
CA CYS A 214 9.41 -20.06 -10.41
C CYS A 214 9.11 -20.09 -8.92
N ARG A 215 7.90 -19.66 -8.52
CA ARG A 215 7.47 -19.71 -7.12
C ARG A 215 7.14 -21.14 -6.71
N ALA A 216 7.62 -21.54 -5.55
CA ALA A 216 7.32 -22.80 -4.90
C ALA A 216 7.34 -22.62 -3.38
N ASP A 217 6.87 -23.61 -2.63
CA ASP A 217 6.99 -23.64 -1.17
C ASP A 217 8.44 -23.92 -0.70
N ARG A 218 9.32 -24.35 -1.61
CA ARG A 218 10.72 -24.71 -1.39
C ARG A 218 11.59 -24.40 -2.56
N ARG A 219 12.91 -24.44 -2.38
CA ARG A 219 13.88 -24.31 -3.49
C ARG A 219 13.67 -25.41 -4.51
N ILE A 220 13.64 -25.04 -5.79
CA ILE A 220 13.49 -25.97 -6.92
C ILE A 220 14.85 -26.62 -7.20
N PRO A 221 14.94 -27.96 -7.20
CA PRO A 221 16.16 -28.68 -7.54
C PRO A 221 16.63 -28.42 -8.99
N ASP A 222 17.91 -28.66 -9.23
CA ASP A 222 18.51 -28.38 -10.55
C ASP A 222 17.93 -29.27 -11.67
N GLU A 223 17.52 -30.51 -11.36
CA GLU A 223 16.86 -31.40 -12.31
C GLU A 223 15.54 -30.82 -12.84
N GLU A 224 14.69 -30.30 -11.94
CA GLU A 224 13.44 -29.63 -12.32
C GLU A 224 13.69 -28.30 -13.04
N ARG A 225 14.75 -27.56 -12.66
CA ARG A 225 15.16 -26.35 -13.38
C ARG A 225 15.59 -26.66 -14.81
N ALA A 226 16.41 -27.68 -15.02
CA ALA A 226 16.81 -28.17 -16.36
C ALA A 226 15.59 -28.58 -17.18
N LYS A 227 14.65 -29.30 -16.58
CA LYS A 227 13.38 -29.68 -17.22
C LYS A 227 12.55 -28.46 -17.61
N ILE A 228 12.39 -27.48 -16.73
CA ILE A 228 11.68 -26.22 -17.04
C ILE A 228 12.37 -25.52 -18.21
N SER A 229 13.69 -25.35 -18.16
CA SER A 229 14.50 -24.77 -19.23
C SER A 229 14.22 -25.40 -20.59
N LEU A 230 14.28 -26.72 -20.68
CA LEU A 230 14.05 -27.45 -21.91
C LEU A 230 12.67 -27.18 -22.53
N PHE A 231 11.59 -27.16 -21.70
CA PHE A 231 10.22 -27.00 -22.19
C PHE A 231 9.83 -25.53 -22.47
N THR A 232 10.52 -24.58 -21.84
CA THR A 232 10.15 -23.15 -21.90
C THR A 232 11.03 -22.34 -22.85
N ASN A 233 12.12 -22.92 -23.35
CA ASN A 233 13.13 -22.22 -24.16
C ASN A 233 13.75 -21.03 -23.43
N VAL A 234 13.92 -21.16 -22.11
CA VAL A 234 14.65 -20.24 -21.25
C VAL A 234 15.88 -20.97 -20.73
N PRO A 235 17.10 -20.42 -20.84
CA PRO A 235 18.29 -21.11 -20.38
C PRO A 235 18.23 -21.40 -18.88
N GLU A 236 18.87 -22.46 -18.39
CA GLU A 236 18.81 -22.89 -16.99
C GLU A 236 19.16 -21.78 -15.99
N TRP A 237 20.15 -20.96 -16.33
CA TRP A 237 20.53 -19.79 -15.53
C TRP A 237 19.48 -18.68 -15.50
N GLY A 238 18.51 -18.70 -16.41
CA GLY A 238 17.33 -17.82 -16.44
C GLY A 238 16.12 -18.41 -15.72
N VAL A 239 16.18 -19.65 -15.22
CA VAL A 239 15.14 -20.28 -14.40
C VAL A 239 15.47 -20.04 -12.93
N ILE A 240 14.87 -19.03 -12.34
CA ILE A 240 15.12 -18.56 -10.98
C ILE A 240 14.10 -19.17 -10.01
N SER A 241 14.57 -19.82 -8.97
CA SER A 241 13.71 -20.36 -7.91
C SER A 241 13.33 -19.25 -6.92
N MET A 242 12.05 -19.06 -6.68
CA MET A 242 11.53 -18.11 -5.70
C MET A 242 10.67 -18.88 -4.70
N TRP A 243 11.22 -19.18 -3.52
CA TRP A 243 10.51 -19.93 -2.48
C TRP A 243 9.92 -19.02 -1.42
N ASP A 244 8.95 -19.56 -0.67
CA ASP A 244 8.32 -18.85 0.42
C ASP A 244 9.33 -18.50 1.53
N VAL A 245 9.24 -17.28 2.03
CA VAL A 245 10.11 -16.72 3.07
C VAL A 245 9.29 -16.10 4.20
N ASP A 246 9.85 -16.03 5.37
CA ASP A 246 9.25 -15.45 6.57
C ASP A 246 9.15 -13.91 6.51
N THR A 247 10.04 -13.27 5.76
CA THR A 247 10.00 -11.84 5.47
C THR A 247 10.28 -11.54 4.00
N ILE A 248 9.45 -10.69 3.40
CA ILE A 248 9.60 -10.28 1.98
C ILE A 248 10.94 -9.58 1.71
N TYR A 249 11.60 -9.06 2.73
CA TYR A 249 12.89 -8.36 2.62
C TYR A 249 14.07 -9.29 2.32
N LYS A 250 13.88 -10.61 2.38
CA LYS A 250 14.85 -11.62 1.91
C LYS A 250 14.84 -11.80 0.38
N VAL A 251 13.74 -11.41 -0.29
CA VAL A 251 13.57 -11.68 -1.74
C VAL A 251 14.63 -10.99 -2.60
N PRO A 252 15.03 -9.72 -2.37
CA PRO A 252 16.10 -9.11 -3.16
C PRO A 252 17.40 -9.92 -3.14
N ARG A 253 17.85 -10.40 -1.96
CA ARG A 253 19.04 -11.24 -1.83
C ARG A 253 18.86 -12.57 -2.57
N MET A 254 17.73 -13.23 -2.39
CA MET A 254 17.41 -14.50 -3.06
C MET A 254 17.49 -14.41 -4.59
N LEU A 255 16.96 -13.34 -5.18
CA LEU A 255 17.00 -13.13 -6.63
C LEU A 255 18.39 -12.76 -7.14
N HIS A 256 19.13 -11.94 -6.38
CA HIS A 256 20.49 -11.54 -6.71
C HIS A 256 21.47 -12.73 -6.71
N GLU A 257 21.42 -13.58 -5.70
CA GLU A 257 22.29 -14.76 -5.58
C GLU A 257 22.11 -15.76 -6.72
N GLN A 258 20.95 -15.77 -7.37
CA GLN A 258 20.66 -16.59 -8.54
C GLN A 258 20.94 -15.85 -9.87
N GLY A 259 21.45 -14.60 -9.83
CA GLY A 259 21.93 -13.87 -10.99
C GLY A 259 20.88 -13.13 -11.80
N LEU A 260 19.64 -12.92 -11.27
CA LEU A 260 18.57 -12.27 -12.02
C LEU A 260 18.94 -10.87 -12.51
N ASP A 261 19.55 -10.06 -11.66
CA ASP A 261 19.95 -8.69 -11.98
C ASP A 261 21.08 -8.65 -13.01
N GLY A 262 22.03 -9.59 -12.96
CA GLY A 262 23.06 -9.76 -13.97
C GLY A 262 22.46 -10.08 -15.34
N LEU A 263 21.52 -11.05 -15.39
CA LEU A 263 20.78 -11.40 -16.59
C LEU A 263 20.08 -10.18 -17.21
N ILE A 264 19.36 -9.39 -16.39
CA ILE A 264 18.65 -8.20 -16.88
C ILE A 264 19.63 -7.12 -17.36
N CYS A 265 20.72 -6.88 -16.63
CA CYS A 265 21.77 -5.93 -17.06
C CYS A 265 22.41 -6.33 -18.39
N ASP A 266 22.74 -7.60 -18.57
CA ASP A 266 23.34 -8.12 -19.81
C ASP A 266 22.35 -8.01 -20.97
N LYS A 267 21.09 -8.43 -20.78
CA LYS A 267 20.00 -8.33 -21.77
C LYS A 267 19.78 -6.90 -22.25
N LEU A 268 19.75 -5.95 -21.31
CA LEU A 268 19.50 -4.54 -21.60
C LEU A 268 20.77 -3.74 -21.91
N ARG A 269 21.94 -4.39 -21.90
CA ARG A 269 23.27 -3.77 -22.08
C ARG A 269 23.51 -2.60 -21.13
N LEU A 270 23.19 -2.82 -19.86
CA LEU A 270 23.40 -1.83 -18.79
C LEU A 270 24.80 -2.05 -18.21
N ASN A 271 25.65 -1.03 -18.31
CA ASN A 271 26.96 -1.06 -17.68
C ASN A 271 26.83 -0.48 -16.26
N THR A 272 26.80 -1.34 -15.27
CA THR A 272 26.59 -0.98 -13.87
C THR A 272 27.68 -1.56 -12.98
N PRO A 273 28.03 -0.91 -11.85
CA PRO A 273 28.94 -1.50 -10.87
C PRO A 273 28.29 -2.76 -10.24
N PRO A 274 29.10 -3.59 -9.58
CA PRO A 274 28.57 -4.66 -8.74
C PRO A 274 27.64 -4.08 -7.66
N THR A 275 26.55 -4.81 -7.36
CA THR A 275 25.64 -4.38 -6.33
C THR A 275 26.14 -4.70 -4.92
N SER A 276 25.78 -3.88 -3.95
CA SER A 276 25.90 -4.20 -2.53
C SER A 276 24.50 -4.22 -1.92
N LEU A 277 24.07 -5.37 -1.45
CA LEU A 277 22.80 -5.54 -0.76
C LEU A 277 22.95 -5.50 0.77
N LYS A 278 24.08 -4.96 1.27
CA LYS A 278 24.35 -4.89 2.72
C LYS A 278 23.19 -4.27 3.51
N ARG A 279 22.59 -3.20 2.99
CA ARG A 279 21.44 -2.55 3.64
C ARG A 279 20.24 -3.49 3.80
N TRP A 280 20.04 -4.39 2.84
CA TRP A 280 18.99 -5.43 2.91
C TRP A 280 19.34 -6.52 3.89
N ASP A 281 20.61 -6.92 3.94
CA ASP A 281 21.10 -7.93 4.89
C ASP A 281 20.97 -7.42 6.34
N ASP A 282 21.36 -6.16 6.58
CA ASP A 282 21.23 -5.51 7.89
C ASP A 282 19.73 -5.48 8.33
N LEU A 283 18.82 -5.12 7.40
CA LEU A 283 17.38 -5.11 7.66
C LEU A 283 16.82 -6.50 8.01
N VAL A 284 17.23 -7.53 7.26
CA VAL A 284 16.84 -8.92 7.55
C VAL A 284 17.35 -9.34 8.91
N HIS A 285 18.61 -9.02 9.23
CA HIS A 285 19.21 -9.33 10.54
C HIS A 285 18.43 -8.69 11.69
N GLU A 286 18.06 -7.41 11.59
CA GLU A 286 17.22 -6.72 12.59
C GLU A 286 15.86 -7.40 12.77
N THR A 287 15.26 -7.86 11.65
CA THR A 287 13.95 -8.54 11.68
C THR A 287 14.02 -9.90 12.39
N GLU A 288 15.14 -10.63 12.21
CA GLU A 288 15.32 -11.99 12.75
C GLU A 288 15.77 -12.00 14.23
N HIS A 289 16.33 -10.90 14.73
CA HIS A 289 16.94 -10.83 16.07
C HIS A 289 16.28 -9.77 16.97
N PRO A 290 14.95 -9.84 17.20
CA PRO A 290 14.28 -8.93 18.12
C PRO A 290 14.72 -9.20 19.57
N GLN A 291 14.81 -8.13 20.38
CA GLN A 291 15.20 -8.19 21.79
C GLN A 291 14.01 -8.38 22.73
N GLY A 292 12.78 -8.30 22.22
CA GLY A 292 11.53 -8.45 22.95
C GLY A 292 10.34 -8.62 22.00
N GLU A 293 9.15 -8.69 22.59
CA GLU A 293 7.90 -8.80 21.84
C GLU A 293 6.84 -7.92 22.49
N VAL A 294 6.04 -7.22 21.67
CA VAL A 294 4.83 -6.51 22.11
C VAL A 294 3.64 -6.99 21.31
N THR A 295 2.46 -7.02 21.94
CA THR A 295 1.21 -7.46 21.32
C THR A 295 0.25 -6.29 21.18
N ILE A 296 -0.12 -5.97 19.93
CA ILE A 296 -1.00 -4.88 19.56
C ILE A 296 -2.37 -5.42 19.19
N ALA A 297 -3.44 -4.89 19.81
CA ALA A 297 -4.79 -5.10 19.32
C ALA A 297 -5.06 -4.15 18.15
N MET A 298 -5.27 -4.69 16.96
CA MET A 298 -5.79 -3.93 15.82
C MET A 298 -7.29 -4.14 15.70
N VAL A 299 -8.07 -3.18 16.21
CA VAL A 299 -9.53 -3.28 16.29
C VAL A 299 -10.17 -2.72 15.03
N GLY A 300 -10.56 -3.59 14.12
CA GLY A 300 -11.03 -3.25 12.78
C GLY A 300 -12.25 -4.03 12.32
N LYS A 301 -12.58 -3.91 11.02
CA LYS A 301 -13.72 -4.60 10.37
C LYS A 301 -13.32 -5.76 9.47
N TYR A 302 -12.10 -5.73 8.93
CA TYR A 302 -11.64 -6.62 7.86
C TYR A 302 -10.57 -7.57 8.38
N VAL A 303 -10.86 -8.18 9.53
CA VAL A 303 -9.88 -8.95 10.31
C VAL A 303 -9.46 -10.26 9.64
N ASP A 304 -10.32 -10.83 8.78
CA ASP A 304 -10.07 -12.10 8.08
C ASP A 304 -9.18 -11.94 6.82
N LEU A 305 -8.87 -10.69 6.43
CA LEU A 305 -8.12 -10.39 5.21
C LEU A 305 -6.88 -9.56 5.52
N SER A 306 -5.73 -10.19 5.54
CA SER A 306 -4.43 -9.55 5.82
C SER A 306 -4.11 -8.39 4.87
N ASP A 307 -4.59 -8.45 3.63
CA ASP A 307 -4.31 -7.44 2.61
C ASP A 307 -5.16 -6.16 2.75
N SER A 308 -6.26 -6.20 3.53
CA SER A 308 -7.08 -5.00 3.81
C SER A 308 -6.37 -3.96 4.69
N TYR A 309 -5.37 -4.38 5.47
CA TYR A 309 -4.59 -3.53 6.37
C TYR A 309 -3.08 -3.68 6.10
N LYS A 310 -2.71 -3.90 4.84
CA LYS A 310 -1.33 -4.23 4.47
C LYS A 310 -0.34 -3.17 4.92
N SER A 311 -0.60 -1.90 4.62
CA SER A 311 0.31 -0.80 4.99
C SER A 311 0.38 -0.58 6.49
N VAL A 312 -0.74 -0.73 7.23
CA VAL A 312 -0.74 -0.64 8.71
C VAL A 312 0.11 -1.76 9.32
N ASN A 313 -0.09 -3.00 8.85
CA ASN A 313 0.69 -4.15 9.31
C ASN A 313 2.19 -3.96 9.05
N GLU A 314 2.56 -3.48 7.85
CA GLU A 314 3.97 -3.21 7.55
C GLU A 314 4.52 -2.05 8.38
N ALA A 315 3.74 -0.97 8.59
CA ALA A 315 4.16 0.17 9.41
C ALA A 315 4.43 -0.24 10.88
N LEU A 316 3.59 -1.10 11.44
CA LEU A 316 3.81 -1.67 12.79
C LEU A 316 5.08 -2.54 12.84
N ARG A 317 5.32 -3.38 11.81
CA ARG A 317 6.55 -4.18 11.72
C ARG A 317 7.79 -3.32 11.58
N HIS A 318 7.76 -2.29 10.73
CA HIS A 318 8.87 -1.33 10.59
C HIS A 318 9.19 -0.63 11.90
N ALA A 319 8.15 -0.22 12.63
CA ALA A 319 8.32 0.39 13.95
C ALA A 319 8.89 -0.61 14.98
N GLY A 320 8.50 -1.89 14.88
CA GLY A 320 9.10 -2.97 15.68
C GLY A 320 10.60 -3.08 15.44
N MET A 321 11.04 -3.08 14.17
CA MET A 321 12.47 -3.11 13.83
C MET A 321 13.22 -1.91 14.46
N ARG A 322 12.65 -0.71 14.40
CA ARG A 322 13.27 0.51 14.98
C ARG A 322 13.31 0.50 16.50
N ASN A 323 12.42 -0.23 17.15
CA ASN A 323 12.40 -0.41 18.61
C ASN A 323 13.03 -1.74 19.05
N HIS A 324 13.62 -2.50 18.14
CA HIS A 324 14.24 -3.81 18.37
C HIS A 324 13.31 -4.85 19.01
N VAL A 325 12.01 -4.77 18.72
CA VAL A 325 11.01 -5.72 19.23
C VAL A 325 10.24 -6.37 18.09
N ARG A 326 9.78 -7.59 18.32
CA ARG A 326 8.79 -8.23 17.47
C ARG A 326 7.42 -7.65 17.80
N VAL A 327 6.69 -7.20 16.79
CA VAL A 327 5.31 -6.76 16.96
C VAL A 327 4.38 -7.89 16.55
N LYS A 328 3.67 -8.44 17.53
CA LYS A 328 2.56 -9.34 17.32
C LYS A 328 1.28 -8.54 17.14
N ILE A 329 0.59 -8.73 16.02
CA ILE A 329 -0.64 -8.02 15.70
C ILE A 329 -1.80 -9.00 15.82
N ASP A 330 -2.66 -8.78 16.81
CA ASP A 330 -3.92 -9.50 16.96
C ASP A 330 -5.05 -8.68 16.32
N HIS A 331 -5.62 -9.20 15.24
CA HIS A 331 -6.76 -8.59 14.56
C HIS A 331 -8.05 -8.89 15.35
N VAL A 332 -8.68 -7.84 15.87
CA VAL A 332 -9.90 -7.95 16.68
C VAL A 332 -11.08 -7.37 15.90
N ASP A 333 -12.10 -8.20 15.66
CA ASP A 333 -13.32 -7.69 15.02
C ASP A 333 -14.08 -6.76 15.96
N SER A 334 -14.25 -5.51 15.54
CA SER A 334 -14.95 -4.49 16.31
C SER A 334 -16.43 -4.83 16.57
N GLU A 335 -17.04 -5.69 15.76
CA GLU A 335 -18.43 -6.15 15.99
C GLU A 335 -18.55 -7.12 17.17
N THR A 336 -17.43 -7.76 17.56
CA THR A 336 -17.40 -8.66 18.73
C THR A 336 -17.19 -7.93 20.07
N ILE A 337 -16.96 -6.61 20.02
CA ILE A 337 -16.81 -5.78 21.21
C ILE A 337 -18.17 -5.15 21.57
N ASP A 338 -19.10 -5.98 22.03
CA ASP A 338 -20.50 -5.63 22.28
C ASP A 338 -20.90 -5.69 23.77
N SER A 339 -19.99 -6.06 24.65
CA SER A 339 -20.25 -6.25 26.08
C SER A 339 -19.06 -5.81 26.93
N ALA A 340 -19.30 -5.51 28.19
CA ALA A 340 -18.26 -5.17 29.17
C ALA A 340 -17.20 -6.29 29.29
N GLU A 341 -17.61 -7.56 29.18
CA GLU A 341 -16.69 -8.70 29.21
C GLU A 341 -15.78 -8.72 27.96
N ALA A 342 -16.33 -8.40 26.77
CA ALA A 342 -15.56 -8.33 25.54
C ALA A 342 -14.56 -7.16 25.59
N VAL A 343 -14.98 -6.00 26.11
CA VAL A 343 -14.10 -4.83 26.34
C VAL A 343 -12.97 -5.16 27.31
N ALA A 344 -13.26 -5.87 28.41
CA ALA A 344 -12.26 -6.23 29.42
C ALA A 344 -11.12 -7.12 28.85
N LYS A 345 -11.39 -7.90 27.78
CA LYS A 345 -10.36 -8.71 27.08
C LYS A 345 -9.27 -7.87 26.42
N LEU A 346 -9.48 -6.57 26.23
CA LEU A 346 -8.47 -5.65 25.71
C LEU A 346 -7.31 -5.40 26.67
N ALA A 347 -7.49 -5.67 27.97
CA ALA A 347 -6.47 -5.48 29.00
C ALA A 347 -5.18 -6.32 28.81
N LYS A 348 -5.22 -7.35 27.96
CA LYS A 348 -4.07 -8.21 27.69
C LYS A 348 -3.07 -7.61 26.67
N TYR A 349 -3.44 -6.52 26.00
CA TYR A 349 -2.63 -5.93 24.95
C TYR A 349 -1.74 -4.79 25.47
N ASP A 350 -0.56 -4.69 24.89
CA ASP A 350 0.42 -3.66 25.24
C ASP A 350 0.05 -2.29 24.67
N ALA A 351 -0.71 -2.27 23.56
CA ALA A 351 -1.29 -1.07 22.96
C ALA A 351 -2.45 -1.43 22.01
N ILE A 352 -3.26 -0.43 21.69
CA ILE A 352 -4.46 -0.55 20.87
C ILE A 352 -4.38 0.39 19.67
N LEU A 353 -4.63 -0.14 18.46
CA LEU A 353 -4.74 0.60 17.22
C LEU A 353 -6.13 0.42 16.62
N VAL A 354 -6.80 1.55 16.30
CA VAL A 354 -8.05 1.56 15.53
C VAL A 354 -7.75 2.13 14.14
N PRO A 355 -7.78 1.31 13.09
CA PRO A 355 -7.43 1.73 11.73
C PRO A 355 -8.55 2.51 11.05
N GLY A 356 -8.23 3.06 9.88
CA GLY A 356 -9.18 3.67 8.97
C GLY A 356 -10.28 2.71 8.48
N GLY A 357 -11.34 3.27 7.94
CA GLY A 357 -12.49 2.54 7.38
C GLY A 357 -13.66 3.46 7.09
N PHE A 358 -14.70 2.91 6.47
CA PHE A 358 -15.94 3.62 6.13
C PHE A 358 -17.17 2.86 6.61
N GLY A 359 -18.29 3.58 6.82
CA GLY A 359 -19.60 3.05 7.17
C GLY A 359 -19.78 2.61 8.63
N ALA A 360 -21.02 2.42 9.04
CA ALA A 360 -21.46 2.29 10.42
C ALA A 360 -21.12 0.95 11.11
N ARG A 361 -20.74 -0.09 10.35
CA ARG A 361 -20.52 -1.45 10.89
C ARG A 361 -19.39 -1.44 11.93
N GLY A 362 -19.64 -1.97 13.15
CA GLY A 362 -18.67 -2.12 14.23
C GLY A 362 -18.19 -0.80 14.86
N VAL A 363 -18.89 0.33 14.64
CA VAL A 363 -18.48 1.65 15.14
C VAL A 363 -18.58 1.72 16.67
N GLU A 364 -19.68 1.22 17.27
CA GLU A 364 -19.84 1.26 18.73
C GLU A 364 -18.76 0.44 19.45
N GLY A 365 -18.35 -0.70 18.91
CA GLY A 365 -17.23 -1.47 19.46
C GLY A 365 -15.90 -0.71 19.39
N LYS A 366 -15.68 0.09 18.35
CA LYS A 366 -14.49 0.96 18.25
C LYS A 366 -14.54 2.12 19.25
N ILE A 367 -15.75 2.70 19.47
CA ILE A 367 -15.96 3.75 20.49
C ILE A 367 -15.69 3.19 21.88
N ALA A 368 -16.24 1.99 22.20
CA ALA A 368 -15.96 1.30 23.46
C ALA A 368 -14.47 0.96 23.63
N THR A 369 -13.79 0.63 22.54
CA THR A 369 -12.34 0.40 22.53
C THR A 369 -11.54 1.65 22.87
N ALA A 370 -11.90 2.79 22.27
CA ALA A 370 -11.26 4.09 22.57
C ALA A 370 -11.51 4.51 24.02
N GLN A 371 -12.74 4.29 24.54
CA GLN A 371 -13.08 4.51 25.95
C GLN A 371 -12.20 3.66 26.87
N PHE A 372 -12.11 2.36 26.61
CA PHE A 372 -11.28 1.46 27.39
C PHE A 372 -9.82 1.93 27.42
N ALA A 373 -9.24 2.24 26.25
CA ALA A 373 -7.87 2.70 26.17
C ALA A 373 -7.64 3.98 27.00
N ARG A 374 -8.56 4.96 26.92
CA ARG A 374 -8.50 6.20 27.69
C ARG A 374 -8.58 5.97 29.19
N GLU A 375 -9.55 5.18 29.65
CA GLU A 375 -9.80 4.97 31.08
C GLU A 375 -8.72 4.10 31.75
N HIS A 376 -8.20 3.10 31.02
CA HIS A 376 -7.18 2.18 31.54
C HIS A 376 -5.74 2.58 31.18
N LYS A 377 -5.56 3.75 30.53
CA LYS A 377 -4.25 4.30 30.14
C LYS A 377 -3.42 3.36 29.26
N VAL A 378 -4.10 2.57 28.42
CA VAL A 378 -3.44 1.74 27.40
C VAL A 378 -3.09 2.61 26.19
N PRO A 379 -1.83 2.59 25.69
CA PRO A 379 -1.46 3.39 24.54
C PRO A 379 -2.42 3.20 23.36
N TYR A 380 -2.91 4.31 22.78
CA TYR A 380 -3.93 4.31 21.74
C TYR A 380 -3.48 5.08 20.51
N LEU A 381 -3.59 4.46 19.34
CA LEU A 381 -3.44 5.10 18.04
C LEU A 381 -4.73 4.96 17.21
N GLY A 382 -5.36 6.10 16.90
CA GLY A 382 -6.52 6.15 16.00
C GLY A 382 -6.13 6.72 14.64
N ILE A 383 -6.33 5.98 13.56
CA ILE A 383 -6.03 6.42 12.19
C ILE A 383 -7.34 6.70 11.46
N CYS A 384 -7.51 7.89 10.87
CA CYS A 384 -8.66 8.33 10.09
C CYS A 384 -9.99 8.09 10.85
N LEU A 385 -10.74 7.05 10.54
CA LEU A 385 -11.92 6.65 11.34
C LEU A 385 -11.57 6.44 12.82
N GLY A 386 -10.37 5.93 13.12
CA GLY A 386 -9.91 5.74 14.51
C GLY A 386 -9.81 7.05 15.30
N MET A 387 -9.37 8.14 14.69
CA MET A 387 -9.43 9.48 15.28
C MET A 387 -10.87 9.95 15.48
N GLN A 388 -11.73 9.72 14.48
CA GLN A 388 -13.12 10.13 14.51
C GLN A 388 -13.90 9.44 15.64
N VAL A 389 -13.73 8.13 15.83
CA VAL A 389 -14.39 7.41 16.93
C VAL A 389 -13.85 7.81 18.29
N ALA A 390 -12.55 8.12 18.41
CA ALA A 390 -11.98 8.67 19.64
C ALA A 390 -12.56 10.06 19.97
N THR A 391 -12.78 10.90 18.97
CA THR A 391 -13.44 12.21 19.13
C THR A 391 -14.90 12.06 19.54
N ILE A 392 -15.64 11.11 18.96
CA ILE A 392 -17.03 10.80 19.34
C ILE A 392 -17.08 10.28 20.77
N GLU A 393 -16.19 9.36 21.14
CA GLU A 393 -16.08 8.83 22.49
C GLU A 393 -15.88 9.96 23.51
N TYR A 394 -14.89 10.82 23.25
CA TYR A 394 -14.57 11.93 24.13
C TYR A 394 -15.74 12.93 24.26
N ALA A 395 -16.41 13.21 23.15
CA ALA A 395 -17.60 14.05 23.13
C ALA A 395 -18.73 13.49 24.01
N ARG A 396 -18.99 12.18 23.91
CA ARG A 396 -20.05 11.51 24.69
C ARG A 396 -19.75 11.44 26.18
N HIS A 397 -18.56 10.99 26.55
CA HIS A 397 -18.26 10.57 27.91
C HIS A 397 -17.50 11.60 28.73
N VAL A 398 -16.82 12.56 28.07
CA VAL A 398 -16.05 13.59 28.78
C VAL A 398 -16.65 14.98 28.57
N ALA A 399 -17.01 15.38 27.36
CA ALA A 399 -17.58 16.69 27.07
C ALA A 399 -19.09 16.78 27.29
N GLY A 400 -19.75 15.69 27.69
CA GLY A 400 -21.19 15.67 28.07
C GLY A 400 -22.16 15.84 26.88
N LEU A 401 -21.71 15.58 25.65
CA LEU A 401 -22.53 15.63 24.44
C LEU A 401 -23.22 14.28 24.22
N ALA A 402 -24.30 14.02 24.94
CA ALA A 402 -25.03 12.77 24.84
C ALA A 402 -25.43 12.46 23.38
N ASN A 403 -25.20 11.23 22.94
CA ASN A 403 -25.47 10.77 21.56
C ASN A 403 -24.69 11.51 20.46
N ALA A 404 -23.55 12.15 20.79
CA ALA A 404 -22.64 12.68 19.78
C ALA A 404 -22.25 11.58 18.77
N ASN A 405 -22.21 11.90 17.48
CA ASN A 405 -21.93 10.92 16.43
C ASN A 405 -21.34 11.58 15.17
N SER A 406 -21.06 10.75 14.17
CA SER A 406 -20.78 11.18 12.80
C SER A 406 -22.07 11.18 11.98
N THR A 407 -22.23 12.17 11.10
CA THR A 407 -23.32 12.17 10.11
C THR A 407 -23.18 11.03 9.08
N GLU A 408 -22.03 10.35 9.02
CA GLU A 408 -21.86 9.12 8.26
C GLU A 408 -22.65 7.94 8.83
N PHE A 409 -22.77 7.88 10.17
CA PHE A 409 -23.38 6.75 10.87
C PHE A 409 -24.81 7.03 11.29
N ASP A 410 -25.09 8.28 11.65
CA ASP A 410 -26.42 8.77 12.02
C ASP A 410 -26.59 10.21 11.51
N ALA A 411 -27.31 10.35 10.40
CA ALA A 411 -27.61 11.65 9.79
C ALA A 411 -28.49 12.56 10.68
N THR A 412 -29.13 11.98 11.72
CA THR A 412 -30.06 12.69 12.63
C THR A 412 -29.45 12.97 14.01
N THR A 413 -28.18 12.67 14.21
CA THR A 413 -27.50 12.88 15.50
C THR A 413 -27.69 14.31 16.01
N PRO A 414 -28.02 14.48 17.31
CA PRO A 414 -28.19 15.82 17.90
C PRO A 414 -26.86 16.59 17.99
N HIS A 415 -25.76 15.86 18.01
CA HIS A 415 -24.40 16.42 18.10
C HIS A 415 -23.49 15.82 17.02
N PRO A 416 -23.51 16.35 15.78
CA PRO A 416 -22.67 15.89 14.69
C PRO A 416 -21.22 16.39 14.87
N VAL A 417 -20.50 15.79 15.82
CA VAL A 417 -19.09 16.15 16.13
C VAL A 417 -18.13 15.74 15.01
N ILE A 418 -18.56 14.78 14.17
CA ILE A 418 -17.92 14.44 12.90
C ILE A 418 -18.96 14.68 11.80
N ALA A 419 -18.59 15.44 10.78
CA ALA A 419 -19.52 15.83 9.71
C ALA A 419 -18.85 15.84 8.34
N LEU A 420 -19.68 15.81 7.29
CA LEU A 420 -19.23 15.94 5.92
C LEU A 420 -18.64 17.32 5.68
N ILE A 421 -17.46 17.38 5.06
CA ILE A 421 -16.94 18.66 4.54
C ILE A 421 -17.74 19.04 3.31
N THR A 422 -18.19 20.29 3.28
CA THR A 422 -18.94 20.85 2.15
C THR A 422 -18.05 21.55 1.12
N GLU A 423 -16.88 22.04 1.54
CA GLU A 423 -15.92 22.74 0.69
C GLU A 423 -14.48 22.48 1.13
N TRP A 424 -13.60 22.16 0.20
CA TRP A 424 -12.17 21.97 0.47
C TRP A 424 -11.32 22.32 -0.75
N LYS A 425 -10.01 22.48 -0.53
CA LYS A 425 -9.04 22.76 -1.58
C LYS A 425 -8.13 21.56 -1.80
N ASP A 426 -8.08 21.06 -3.03
CA ASP A 426 -7.22 19.94 -3.42
C ASP A 426 -5.74 20.33 -3.45
N ALA A 427 -4.84 19.32 -3.49
CA ALA A 427 -3.38 19.49 -3.54
C ALA A 427 -2.90 20.36 -4.71
N ASP A 428 -3.65 20.42 -5.83
CA ASP A 428 -3.38 21.27 -6.99
C ASP A 428 -3.91 22.70 -6.85
N GLY A 429 -4.55 23.03 -5.71
CA GLY A 429 -5.11 24.34 -5.42
C GLY A 429 -6.54 24.56 -5.91
N THR A 430 -7.18 23.57 -6.53
CA THR A 430 -8.57 23.65 -6.99
C THR A 430 -9.53 23.60 -5.81
N ILE A 431 -10.48 24.54 -5.74
CA ILE A 431 -11.58 24.48 -4.76
C ILE A 431 -12.62 23.50 -5.25
N LYS A 432 -12.89 22.46 -4.44
CA LYS A 432 -13.97 21.51 -4.67
C LYS A 432 -15.10 21.75 -3.69
N THR A 433 -16.32 21.70 -4.18
CA THR A 433 -17.54 21.81 -3.39
C THR A 433 -18.30 20.49 -3.44
N ARG A 434 -18.95 20.14 -2.34
CA ARG A 434 -19.77 18.94 -2.20
C ARG A 434 -21.19 19.30 -1.82
N ASN A 435 -22.15 18.60 -2.40
CA ASN A 435 -23.53 18.57 -1.97
C ASN A 435 -23.98 17.10 -1.82
N GLU A 436 -25.18 16.88 -1.31
CA GLU A 436 -25.74 15.54 -1.05
C GLU A 436 -25.85 14.65 -2.31
N ASN A 437 -25.83 15.25 -3.51
CA ASN A 437 -25.91 14.56 -4.79
C ASN A 437 -24.55 14.41 -5.50
N SER A 438 -23.43 14.74 -4.83
CA SER A 438 -22.12 14.61 -5.43
C SER A 438 -21.72 13.14 -5.61
N ASP A 439 -21.07 12.86 -6.73
CA ASP A 439 -20.54 11.51 -7.04
C ASP A 439 -19.63 11.00 -5.91
N LEU A 440 -19.87 9.76 -5.46
CA LEU A 440 -19.07 9.14 -4.39
C LEU A 440 -17.60 8.93 -4.79
N GLY A 441 -17.31 8.74 -6.07
CA GLY A 441 -15.96 8.71 -6.60
C GLY A 441 -15.46 10.15 -6.90
N GLY A 442 -14.35 10.57 -6.29
CA GLY A 442 -13.74 11.88 -6.56
C GLY A 442 -14.17 13.03 -5.64
N THR A 443 -14.85 12.72 -4.53
CA THR A 443 -15.23 13.71 -3.50
C THR A 443 -14.49 13.53 -2.18
N MET A 444 -13.41 12.76 -2.16
CA MET A 444 -12.55 12.59 -0.97
C MET A 444 -11.42 13.62 -0.93
N ARG A 445 -10.99 13.98 0.26
CA ARG A 445 -9.68 14.58 0.48
C ARG A 445 -8.63 13.50 0.23
N LEU A 446 -7.76 13.72 -0.75
CA LEU A 446 -6.79 12.73 -1.22
C LEU A 446 -5.39 13.32 -1.32
N GLY A 447 -4.39 12.48 -1.05
CA GLY A 447 -2.98 12.80 -1.23
C GLY A 447 -2.35 13.56 -0.07
N ALA A 448 -1.11 13.99 -0.29
CA ALA A 448 -0.30 14.64 0.72
C ALA A 448 -0.76 16.07 0.98
N GLN A 449 -0.98 16.40 2.26
CA GLN A 449 -1.31 17.74 2.72
C GLN A 449 -0.49 18.08 3.96
N SER A 450 -0.15 19.37 4.11
CA SER A 450 0.65 19.87 5.21
C SER A 450 -0.22 20.56 6.25
N SER A 451 0.10 20.35 7.52
CA SER A 451 -0.59 20.90 8.67
C SER A 451 0.39 21.43 9.71
N ASP A 452 0.02 22.52 10.37
CA ASP A 452 0.81 23.12 11.43
C ASP A 452 0.55 22.37 12.75
N VAL A 453 1.63 22.06 13.48
CA VAL A 453 1.57 21.32 14.74
C VAL A 453 1.79 22.26 15.91
N ALA A 454 0.91 22.18 16.90
CA ALA A 454 0.97 23.01 18.10
C ALA A 454 2.17 22.61 18.98
N LYS A 455 2.91 23.61 19.48
CA LYS A 455 4.04 23.39 20.40
C LYS A 455 3.59 22.77 21.71
N ASP A 456 4.52 22.11 22.39
CA ASP A 456 4.31 21.47 23.69
C ASP A 456 3.25 20.37 23.70
N THR A 457 3.07 19.70 22.54
CA THR A 457 2.17 18.55 22.36
C THR A 457 2.94 17.26 22.08
N LEU A 458 2.29 16.12 22.27
CA LEU A 458 2.86 14.82 21.88
C LEU A 458 3.14 14.79 20.36
N ALA A 459 2.20 15.29 19.55
CA ALA A 459 2.38 15.41 18.11
C ALA A 459 3.62 16.23 17.74
N HIS A 460 3.86 17.36 18.43
CA HIS A 460 5.04 18.20 18.19
C HIS A 460 6.35 17.47 18.52
N SER A 461 6.36 16.66 19.58
CA SER A 461 7.54 15.85 19.92
C SER A 461 7.88 14.79 18.86
N ILE A 462 6.88 14.37 18.06
CA ILE A 462 6.99 13.34 17.02
C ILE A 462 7.34 13.95 15.65
N TYR A 463 6.67 15.05 15.28
CA TYR A 463 6.72 15.62 13.92
C TYR A 463 7.46 16.97 13.83
N GLY A 464 7.66 17.67 14.94
CA GLY A 464 8.11 19.07 14.92
C GLY A 464 6.98 20.03 14.53
N ASP A 465 7.34 21.18 13.92
CA ASP A 465 6.40 22.27 13.66
C ASP A 465 5.37 21.97 12.54
N VAL A 466 5.67 21.07 11.63
CA VAL A 466 4.83 20.77 10.45
C VAL A 466 4.79 19.27 10.20
N VAL A 467 3.59 18.75 9.90
CA VAL A 467 3.37 17.39 9.44
C VAL A 467 2.83 17.40 8.01
N THR A 468 3.33 16.52 7.17
CA THR A 468 2.83 16.35 5.79
C THR A 468 2.52 14.89 5.55
N GLU A 469 1.23 14.55 5.45
CA GLU A 469 0.76 13.17 5.34
C GLU A 469 -0.34 13.01 4.29
N ARG A 470 -0.58 11.75 3.87
CA ARG A 470 -1.58 11.38 2.86
C ARG A 470 -2.95 11.21 3.47
N HIS A 471 -3.96 11.69 2.79
CA HIS A 471 -5.37 11.67 3.19
C HIS A 471 -6.19 10.76 2.29
N ARG A 472 -7.24 10.16 2.86
CA ARG A 472 -8.28 9.41 2.17
C ARG A 472 -9.55 9.40 3.02
N HIS A 473 -10.32 10.49 3.02
CA HIS A 473 -11.54 10.59 3.82
C HIS A 473 -12.49 11.67 3.31
N ARG A 474 -13.74 11.62 3.76
CA ARG A 474 -14.82 12.58 3.44
C ARG A 474 -15.31 13.35 4.65
N TYR A 475 -15.26 12.73 5.83
CA TYR A 475 -15.77 13.27 7.08
C TYR A 475 -14.62 13.80 7.92
N GLU A 476 -14.90 14.84 8.68
CA GLU A 476 -13.93 15.59 9.48
C GLU A 476 -14.52 15.97 10.84
N ALA A 477 -13.66 16.28 11.81
CA ALA A 477 -14.10 16.87 13.07
C ALA A 477 -14.78 18.23 12.82
N ASN A 478 -16.02 18.36 13.28
CA ASN A 478 -16.84 19.54 13.05
C ASN A 478 -16.32 20.74 13.87
N VAL A 479 -15.91 21.78 13.17
CA VAL A 479 -15.31 22.99 13.76
C VAL A 479 -16.19 23.65 14.84
N ASN A 480 -17.52 23.51 14.75
CA ASN A 480 -18.45 24.08 15.70
C ASN A 480 -18.39 23.46 17.11
N TYR A 481 -17.80 22.27 17.23
CA TYR A 481 -17.66 21.56 18.51
C TYR A 481 -16.25 21.64 19.09
N LEU A 482 -15.26 22.11 18.35
CA LEU A 482 -13.85 22.10 18.77
C LEU A 482 -13.62 22.88 20.09
N ASP A 483 -14.26 24.04 20.27
CA ASP A 483 -14.10 24.81 21.48
C ASP A 483 -14.68 24.12 22.72
N GLN A 484 -15.78 23.38 22.57
CA GLN A 484 -16.35 22.58 23.65
C GLN A 484 -15.46 21.39 23.99
N LEU A 485 -14.92 20.72 23.00
CA LEU A 485 -13.98 19.59 23.18
C LEU A 485 -12.67 20.07 23.85
N ARG A 486 -12.12 21.22 23.44
CA ARG A 486 -10.93 21.83 24.08
C ARG A 486 -11.18 22.19 25.53
N LYS A 487 -12.34 22.78 25.85
CA LYS A 487 -12.72 23.10 27.24
C LYS A 487 -12.87 21.85 28.11
N ALA A 488 -13.23 20.73 27.52
CA ALA A 488 -13.30 19.44 28.21
C ALA A 488 -11.90 18.76 28.34
N GLY A 489 -10.85 19.31 27.74
CA GLY A 489 -9.47 18.84 27.87
C GLY A 489 -8.90 18.10 26.67
N LEU A 490 -9.64 17.95 25.55
CA LEU A 490 -9.09 17.40 24.32
C LEU A 490 -8.11 18.39 23.67
N VAL A 491 -6.91 17.96 23.38
CA VAL A 491 -5.91 18.77 22.69
C VAL A 491 -6.08 18.58 21.17
N ILE A 492 -6.28 19.68 20.45
CA ILE A 492 -6.23 19.72 18.99
C ILE A 492 -4.80 20.12 18.63
N SER A 493 -3.95 19.16 18.36
CA SER A 493 -2.51 19.35 18.23
C SER A 493 -2.03 19.63 16.81
N ALA A 494 -2.87 19.43 15.80
CA ALA A 494 -2.55 19.88 14.44
C ALA A 494 -3.80 20.33 13.68
N LEU A 495 -3.61 21.37 12.87
CA LEU A 495 -4.63 21.94 11.99
C LEU A 495 -4.08 22.15 10.59
N THR A 496 -4.91 21.97 9.56
CA THR A 496 -4.51 22.32 8.20
C THR A 496 -4.15 23.81 8.11
N GLN A 497 -3.15 24.12 7.28
CA GLN A 497 -2.62 25.48 7.20
C GLN A 497 -3.63 26.53 6.69
N ARG A 498 -4.59 26.12 5.89
CA ARG A 498 -5.53 27.04 5.22
C ARG A 498 -6.94 26.95 5.77
N GLU A 499 -7.50 25.75 5.79
CA GLU A 499 -8.90 25.51 6.15
C GLU A 499 -9.11 25.38 7.67
N GLN A 500 -8.03 25.27 8.44
CA GLN A 500 -8.04 25.08 9.90
C GLN A 500 -8.83 23.82 10.32
N LEU A 501 -8.79 22.77 9.47
CA LEU A 501 -9.39 21.47 9.76
C LEU A 501 -8.53 20.69 10.73
N THR A 502 -9.17 19.91 11.59
CA THR A 502 -8.49 19.10 12.62
C THR A 502 -7.77 17.91 11.99
N GLU A 503 -6.49 17.84 12.22
CA GLU A 503 -5.62 16.78 11.69
C GLU A 503 -5.15 15.80 12.76
N ILE A 504 -4.90 16.30 13.98
CA ILE A 504 -4.46 15.48 15.11
C ILE A 504 -5.21 15.89 16.37
N VAL A 505 -5.70 14.90 17.09
CA VAL A 505 -6.23 15.04 18.45
C VAL A 505 -5.41 14.19 19.40
N GLU A 506 -5.20 14.66 20.63
CA GLU A 506 -4.47 13.91 21.65
C GLU A 506 -4.97 14.23 23.07
N LEU A 507 -4.60 13.41 24.03
CA LEU A 507 -4.78 13.69 25.44
C LEU A 507 -3.47 14.21 26.05
N PRO A 508 -3.54 15.17 26.99
CA PRO A 508 -2.36 15.65 27.71
C PRO A 508 -1.63 14.51 28.42
N HIS A 509 -0.30 14.57 28.45
CA HIS A 509 0.54 13.50 29.00
C HIS A 509 0.27 13.21 30.50
N ASP A 510 -0.14 14.22 31.28
CA ASP A 510 -0.55 14.07 32.67
C ASP A 510 -1.90 13.36 32.86
N VAL A 511 -2.74 13.37 31.82
CA VAL A 511 -4.03 12.66 31.77
C VAL A 511 -3.84 11.23 31.23
N HIS A 512 -3.09 11.05 30.15
CA HIS A 512 -2.86 9.76 29.51
C HIS A 512 -1.42 9.65 28.99
N PRO A 513 -0.70 8.54 29.25
CA PRO A 513 0.70 8.40 28.87
C PRO A 513 0.93 8.48 27.34
N TRP A 514 0.00 7.95 26.54
CA TRP A 514 0.09 8.03 25.08
C TRP A 514 -1.28 7.78 24.42
N PHE A 515 -1.97 8.83 23.99
CA PHE A 515 -3.26 8.74 23.31
C PHE A 515 -3.31 9.77 22.20
N ILE A 516 -3.34 9.31 20.94
CA ILE A 516 -3.32 10.17 19.77
C ILE A 516 -4.22 9.61 18.66
N GLY A 517 -4.95 10.51 18.01
CA GLY A 517 -5.73 10.22 16.81
C GLY A 517 -5.30 11.14 15.67
N VAL A 518 -5.14 10.60 14.46
CA VAL A 518 -4.76 11.33 13.26
C VAL A 518 -5.78 11.13 12.15
N GLN A 519 -6.12 12.22 11.41
CA GLN A 519 -7.09 12.15 10.32
C GLN A 519 -6.50 11.57 9.04
N PHE A 520 -5.22 11.74 8.85
CA PHE A 520 -4.44 11.22 7.72
C PHE A 520 -4.04 9.75 7.91
N HIS A 521 -3.39 9.18 6.88
CA HIS A 521 -2.94 7.80 6.82
C HIS A 521 -1.40 7.71 6.84
N PRO A 522 -0.75 7.70 8.03
CA PRO A 522 0.71 7.68 8.16
C PRO A 522 1.32 6.37 7.68
N GLU A 523 0.53 5.28 7.64
CA GLU A 523 0.97 3.96 7.18
C GLU A 523 1.46 3.96 5.74
N PHE A 524 0.91 4.82 4.87
CA PHE A 524 1.30 4.89 3.46
C PHE A 524 2.73 5.40 3.23
N LYS A 525 3.30 6.12 4.20
CA LYS A 525 4.67 6.64 4.11
C LYS A 525 5.71 5.82 4.87
N SER A 526 5.29 4.80 5.58
CA SER A 526 6.20 3.94 6.34
C SER A 526 7.11 3.12 5.42
N THR A 527 8.41 3.10 5.74
CA THR A 527 9.40 2.30 5.03
C THR A 527 10.20 1.44 6.01
N PRO A 528 10.77 0.31 5.58
CA PRO A 528 11.56 -0.54 6.45
C PRO A 528 12.85 0.14 6.95
N TRP A 529 13.30 1.18 6.24
CA TRP A 529 14.57 1.85 6.51
C TRP A 529 14.58 2.70 7.78
N ASN A 530 13.50 3.46 8.00
CA ASN A 530 13.40 4.41 9.11
C ASN A 530 12.11 4.21 9.93
N GLY A 531 11.23 3.30 9.50
CA GLY A 531 9.88 3.23 10.01
C GLY A 531 9.09 4.49 9.64
N HIS A 532 8.09 4.82 10.44
CA HIS A 532 7.38 6.08 10.41
C HIS A 532 7.39 6.69 11.81
N PRO A 533 7.63 8.00 12.01
CA PRO A 533 7.83 8.57 13.34
C PRO A 533 6.68 8.31 14.30
N LEU A 534 5.42 8.39 13.84
CA LEU A 534 4.25 8.13 14.68
C LEU A 534 4.18 6.66 15.12
N PHE A 535 4.40 5.71 14.20
CA PHE A 535 4.40 4.29 14.53
C PHE A 535 5.59 3.92 15.41
N ASN A 536 6.77 4.53 15.19
CA ASN A 536 7.93 4.33 16.05
C ASN A 536 7.64 4.76 17.50
N ALA A 537 7.01 5.93 17.67
CA ALA A 537 6.61 6.43 18.98
C ALA A 537 5.50 5.57 19.63
N PHE A 538 4.55 5.07 18.83
CA PHE A 538 3.48 4.19 19.31
C PHE A 538 4.03 2.85 19.83
N ILE A 539 4.93 2.19 19.09
CA ILE A 539 5.54 0.94 19.55
C ILE A 539 6.45 1.16 20.76
N LYS A 540 7.15 2.30 20.82
CA LYS A 540 7.91 2.69 22.02
C LYS A 540 6.99 2.78 23.24
N ALA A 541 5.85 3.44 23.12
CA ALA A 541 4.86 3.54 24.18
C ALA A 541 4.30 2.17 24.61
N ALA A 542 4.08 1.26 23.65
CA ALA A 542 3.68 -0.13 23.95
C ALA A 542 4.73 -0.86 24.79
N VAL A 543 6.02 -0.73 24.45
CA VAL A 543 7.13 -1.31 25.22
C VAL A 543 7.18 -0.72 26.65
N GLU A 544 7.03 0.59 26.78
CA GLU A 544 7.02 1.25 28.09
C GLU A 544 5.82 0.81 28.95
N HIS A 545 4.64 0.69 28.34
CA HIS A 545 3.42 0.19 29.03
C HIS A 545 3.60 -1.24 29.54
N GLN A 546 4.13 -2.15 28.70
CA GLN A 546 4.41 -3.56 29.07
C GLN A 546 5.38 -3.64 30.26
N GLN A 547 6.44 -2.81 30.27
CA GLN A 547 7.42 -2.77 31.36
C GLN A 547 6.82 -2.32 32.69
N VAL A 548 5.85 -1.38 32.67
CA VAL A 548 5.13 -0.94 33.86
C VAL A 548 4.21 -2.06 34.38
N ALA A 549 3.44 -2.70 33.49
CA ALA A 549 2.56 -3.81 33.85
C ALA A 549 3.33 -5.04 34.43
N THR A 550 4.54 -5.29 33.95
CA THR A 550 5.38 -6.40 34.46
C THR A 550 5.97 -6.12 35.86
N LYS A 551 6.07 -4.83 36.25
CA LYS A 551 6.61 -4.41 37.55
C LYS A 551 5.54 -4.24 38.63
N ALA A 552 4.26 -4.12 38.25
CA ALA A 552 3.10 -4.02 39.12
C ALA A 552 2.56 -5.40 39.49
#